data_153bf7c9c74eae755c13dc38be35ec8f
#
_entry.id   153bf7c9c74eae755c13dc38be35ec8f
#
_cell.length_a   1.000
_cell.length_b   1.000
_cell.length_c   1.000
_cell.angle_alpha   90.00
_cell.angle_beta   90.00
_cell.angle_gamma   90.00
#
_symmetry.space_group_name_H-M   'P 1'
#
loop_
_entity.id
_entity.type
_entity.pdbx_description
1 polymer ?
#
loop_
_entity_poly.entity_id
_entity_poly.type
_entity_poly.pdbx_seq_one_letter_code
_entity_poly.pdbx_strand_id
1 'polypeptide(L)'
;MSFTTFLLAATVLAITPGPGLAYVVARAVAGGPAEGLASRCGTALGGLLHVVAAALGLSLLIAQSAMAFNLLKYLGAAYLVYLGIRMLVRGQGVDAVTPAAALGSRRALLEGLVVEALN
;
A
#
# COMPACT_ATOMS: atom_id res chain seq x y z
N MET A 1 -22.40 -3.62 -8.59
CA MET A 1 -21.31 -2.87 -9.22
C MET A 1 -20.87 -3.64 -10.45
N SER A 2 -20.78 -3.00 -11.61
CA SER A 2 -20.39 -3.71 -12.84
C SER A 2 -18.88 -3.97 -12.84
N PHE A 3 -18.47 -5.04 -13.52
CA PHE A 3 -17.05 -5.38 -13.68
C PHE A 3 -16.24 -4.21 -14.28
N THR A 4 -16.85 -3.47 -15.21
CA THR A 4 -16.26 -2.28 -15.83
C THR A 4 -15.99 -1.18 -14.80
N THR A 5 -16.92 -0.90 -13.91
CA THR A 5 -16.76 0.10 -12.84
C THR A 5 -15.64 -0.31 -11.88
N PHE A 6 -15.56 -1.61 -11.56
CA PHE A 6 -14.48 -2.16 -10.75
C PHE A 6 -13.12 -1.97 -11.42
N LEU A 7 -13.00 -2.30 -12.71
CA LEU A 7 -11.76 -2.13 -13.46
C LEU A 7 -11.31 -0.67 -13.54
N LEU A 8 -12.25 0.25 -13.80
CA LEU A 8 -11.95 1.68 -13.83
C LEU A 8 -11.44 2.17 -12.48
N ALA A 9 -12.11 1.84 -11.40
CA ALA A 9 -11.70 2.21 -10.05
C ALA A 9 -10.33 1.62 -9.68
N ALA A 10 -10.11 0.34 -9.98
CA ALA A 10 -8.83 -0.33 -9.73
C ALA A 10 -7.69 0.30 -10.54
N THR A 11 -7.95 0.66 -11.80
CA THR A 11 -6.96 1.33 -12.64
C THR A 11 -6.58 2.70 -12.10
N VAL A 12 -7.57 3.50 -11.71
CA VAL A 12 -7.31 4.83 -11.10
C VAL A 12 -6.46 4.70 -9.84
N LEU A 13 -6.80 3.75 -8.96
CA LEU A 13 -6.03 3.48 -7.75
C LEU A 13 -4.60 3.00 -8.05
N ALA A 14 -4.44 2.15 -9.05
CA ALA A 14 -3.13 1.62 -9.43
C ALA A 14 -2.19 2.68 -10.02
N ILE A 15 -2.74 3.69 -10.70
CA ILE A 15 -1.97 4.79 -11.29
C ILE A 15 -1.67 5.88 -10.26
N THR A 16 -2.48 6.00 -9.20
CA THR A 16 -2.28 7.02 -8.17
C THR A 16 -1.02 6.72 -7.35
N PRO A 17 -0.04 7.65 -7.33
CA PRO A 17 1.19 7.44 -6.57
C PRO A 17 0.90 7.39 -5.06
N GLY A 18 1.28 6.29 -4.44
CA GLY A 18 1.15 6.08 -3.00
C GLY A 18 2.49 6.14 -2.26
N PRO A 19 2.48 5.92 -0.92
CA PRO A 19 3.70 5.94 -0.09
C PRO A 19 4.77 4.95 -0.54
N GLY A 20 4.36 3.79 -1.05
CA GLY A 20 5.27 2.78 -1.58
C GLY A 20 6.06 3.27 -2.79
N LEU A 21 5.43 4.04 -3.68
CA LEU A 21 6.14 4.64 -4.82
C LEU A 21 7.16 5.69 -4.35
N ALA A 22 6.79 6.54 -3.40
CA ALA A 22 7.69 7.53 -2.82
C ALA A 22 8.92 6.86 -2.20
N TYR A 23 8.74 5.76 -1.48
CA TYR A 23 9.83 4.96 -0.92
C TYR A 23 10.76 4.39 -2.02
N VAL A 24 10.19 3.81 -3.08
CA VAL A 24 10.98 3.25 -4.19
C VAL A 24 11.81 4.34 -4.89
N VAL A 25 11.21 5.51 -5.13
CA VAL A 25 11.92 6.65 -5.73
C VAL A 25 13.05 7.12 -4.81
N ALA A 26 12.80 7.24 -3.52
CA ALA A 26 13.83 7.61 -2.55
C ALA A 26 15.01 6.62 -2.54
N ARG A 27 14.74 5.32 -2.63
CA ARG A 27 15.79 4.30 -2.72
C ARG A 27 16.56 4.35 -4.04
N ALA A 28 15.86 4.57 -5.14
CA ALA A 28 16.50 4.70 -6.46
C ALA A 28 17.43 5.92 -6.52
N VAL A 29 17.03 7.03 -5.90
CA VAL A 29 17.87 8.24 -5.83
C VAL A 29 19.06 8.03 -4.90
N ALA A 30 18.88 7.38 -3.76
CA ALA A 30 19.92 7.20 -2.75
C ALA A 30 20.99 6.15 -3.14
N GLY A 31 20.55 5.00 -3.65
CA GLY A 31 21.39 3.84 -3.91
C GLY A 31 21.44 3.37 -5.36
N GLY A 32 20.84 4.13 -6.28
CA GLY A 32 20.83 3.84 -7.70
C GLY A 32 19.76 2.81 -8.12
N PRO A 33 19.76 2.40 -9.40
CA PRO A 33 18.73 1.53 -9.97
C PRO A 33 18.59 0.18 -9.28
N ALA A 34 19.69 -0.38 -8.79
CA ALA A 34 19.66 -1.68 -8.10
C ALA A 34 18.89 -1.62 -6.78
N GLU A 35 19.08 -0.58 -5.97
CA GLU A 35 18.29 -0.37 -4.75
C GLU A 35 16.84 -0.04 -5.06
N GLY A 36 16.58 0.78 -6.08
CA GLY A 36 15.23 1.09 -6.53
C GLY A 36 14.46 -0.17 -6.96
N LEU A 37 15.10 -1.02 -7.75
CA LEU A 37 14.48 -2.28 -8.18
C LEU A 37 14.26 -3.25 -7.01
N ALA A 38 15.25 -3.39 -6.13
CA ALA A 38 15.13 -4.24 -4.95
C ALA A 38 14.01 -3.77 -4.01
N SER A 39 13.90 -2.47 -3.77
CA SER A 39 12.81 -1.90 -2.97
C SER A 39 11.45 -2.11 -3.62
N ARG A 40 11.37 -2.03 -4.95
CA ARG A 40 10.14 -2.32 -5.69
C ARG A 40 9.73 -3.78 -5.57
N CYS A 41 10.68 -4.71 -5.64
CA CYS A 41 10.41 -6.12 -5.38
C CYS A 41 9.91 -6.35 -3.95
N GLY A 42 10.53 -5.68 -2.97
CA GLY A 42 10.10 -5.73 -1.57
C GLY A 42 8.67 -5.24 -1.37
N THR A 43 8.33 -4.06 -1.91
CA THR A 43 6.96 -3.53 -1.82
C THR A 43 5.95 -4.42 -2.56
N ALA A 44 6.32 -5.02 -3.69
CA ALA A 44 5.45 -5.95 -4.40
C ALA A 44 5.16 -7.22 -3.57
N LEU A 45 6.16 -7.77 -2.90
CA LEU A 45 6.00 -8.92 -1.99
C LEU A 45 5.12 -8.55 -0.79
N GLY A 46 5.31 -7.36 -0.21
CA GLY A 46 4.46 -6.85 0.88
C GLY A 46 3.00 -6.71 0.44
N GLY A 47 2.76 -6.16 -0.75
CA GLY A 47 1.43 -6.07 -1.35
C GLY A 47 0.79 -7.44 -1.59
N LEU A 48 1.58 -8.42 -2.05
CA LEU A 48 1.10 -9.80 -2.23
C LEU A 48 0.68 -10.44 -0.90
N LEU A 49 1.40 -10.17 0.20
CA LEU A 49 0.99 -10.62 1.53
C LEU A 49 -0.38 -10.05 1.93
N HIS A 50 -0.64 -8.77 1.63
CA HIS A 50 -1.96 -8.16 1.87
C HIS A 50 -3.06 -8.84 1.05
N VAL A 51 -2.80 -9.14 -0.22
CA VAL A 51 -3.77 -9.83 -1.08
C VAL A 51 -4.11 -11.21 -0.52
N VAL A 52 -3.10 -11.99 -0.12
CA VAL A 52 -3.30 -13.32 0.46
C VAL A 52 -4.04 -13.22 1.80
N ALA A 53 -3.63 -12.31 2.67
CA ALA A 53 -4.29 -12.11 3.97
C ALA A 53 -5.75 -11.67 3.80
N ALA A 54 -6.03 -10.76 2.86
CA ALA A 54 -7.39 -10.32 2.57
C ALA A 54 -8.24 -11.46 1.99
N ALA A 55 -7.70 -12.25 1.07
CA ALA A 55 -8.41 -13.37 0.46
C ALA A 55 -8.79 -14.42 1.50
N LEU A 56 -7.83 -14.82 2.36
CA LEU A 56 -8.08 -15.81 3.42
C LEU A 56 -8.99 -15.26 4.52
N GLY A 57 -8.73 -14.06 5.00
CA GLY A 57 -9.51 -13.44 6.08
C GLY A 57 -10.95 -13.14 5.67
N LEU A 58 -11.15 -12.61 4.47
CA LEU A 58 -12.47 -12.30 3.95
C LEU A 58 -13.28 -13.57 3.69
N SER A 59 -12.65 -14.60 3.12
CA SER A 59 -13.30 -15.89 2.89
C SER A 59 -13.79 -16.54 4.17
N LEU A 60 -12.98 -16.53 5.22
CA LEU A 60 -13.34 -17.06 6.54
C LEU A 60 -14.48 -16.24 7.17
N LEU A 61 -14.44 -14.92 7.04
CA LEU A 61 -15.43 -14.04 7.62
C LEU A 61 -16.81 -14.22 6.96
N ILE A 62 -16.84 -14.33 5.63
CA ILE A 62 -18.08 -14.58 4.87
C ILE A 62 -18.65 -15.95 5.23
N ALA A 63 -17.79 -16.96 5.40
CA ALA A 63 -18.22 -18.31 5.75
C ALA A 63 -18.84 -18.40 7.16
N GLN A 64 -18.41 -17.54 8.09
CA GLN A 64 -18.83 -17.62 9.49
C GLN A 64 -19.97 -16.68 9.84
N SER A 65 -20.05 -15.48 9.32
CA SER A 65 -21.10 -14.53 9.69
C SER A 65 -21.24 -13.36 8.72
N ALA A 66 -22.41 -13.27 8.07
CA ALA A 66 -22.75 -12.12 7.24
C ALA A 66 -22.81 -10.81 8.04
N MET A 67 -23.20 -10.87 9.31
CA MET A 67 -23.25 -9.70 10.20
C MET A 67 -21.85 -9.19 10.50
N ALA A 68 -20.89 -10.07 10.83
CA ALA A 68 -19.51 -9.70 11.07
C ALA A 68 -18.85 -9.10 9.82
N PHE A 69 -19.14 -9.64 8.65
CA PHE A 69 -18.69 -9.07 7.39
C PHE A 69 -19.21 -7.64 7.16
N ASN A 70 -20.52 -7.43 7.36
CA ASN A 70 -21.13 -6.11 7.20
C ASN A 70 -20.56 -5.09 8.20
N LEU A 71 -20.36 -5.50 9.45
CA LEU A 71 -19.75 -4.65 10.47
C LEU A 71 -18.35 -4.22 10.08
N LEU A 72 -17.50 -5.17 9.67
CA LEU A 72 -16.14 -4.88 9.20
C LEU A 72 -16.13 -3.97 7.98
N LYS A 73 -17.03 -4.21 7.03
CA LYS A 73 -17.18 -3.38 5.82
C LYS A 73 -17.48 -1.92 6.17
N TYR A 74 -18.43 -1.66 7.06
CA TYR A 74 -18.79 -0.30 7.43
C TYR A 74 -17.74 0.38 8.30
N LEU A 75 -17.11 -0.35 9.22
CA LEU A 75 -16.00 0.17 10.00
C LEU A 75 -14.81 0.51 9.10
N GLY A 76 -14.47 -0.36 8.15
CA GLY A 76 -13.43 -0.11 7.16
C GLY A 76 -13.71 1.11 6.29
N ALA A 77 -14.95 1.25 5.80
CA ALA A 77 -15.35 2.40 5.02
C ALA A 77 -15.27 3.71 5.84
N ALA A 78 -15.75 3.72 7.08
CA ALA A 78 -15.65 4.87 7.97
C ALA A 78 -14.19 5.25 8.25
N TYR A 79 -13.33 4.25 8.46
CA TYR A 79 -11.90 4.45 8.66
C TYR A 79 -11.21 5.07 7.42
N LEU A 80 -11.55 4.59 6.23
CA LEU A 80 -10.99 5.15 4.98
C LEU A 80 -11.44 6.60 4.76
N VAL A 81 -12.71 6.92 5.05
CA VAL A 81 -13.21 8.29 5.00
C VAL A 81 -12.47 9.18 6.01
N TYR A 82 -12.29 8.70 7.24
CA TYR A 82 -11.51 9.40 8.26
C TYR A 82 -10.08 9.67 7.81
N LEU A 83 -9.40 8.67 7.24
CA LEU A 83 -8.04 8.84 6.71
C LEU A 83 -8.02 9.86 5.56
N GLY A 84 -8.97 9.78 4.63
CA GLY A 84 -9.07 10.72 3.52
C GLY A 84 -9.22 12.17 3.99
N ILE A 85 -10.12 12.41 4.93
CA ILE A 85 -10.32 13.75 5.52
C ILE A 85 -9.06 14.20 6.24
N ARG A 86 -8.43 13.33 7.03
CA ARG A 86 -7.19 13.65 7.75
C ARG A 86 -6.06 14.03 6.80
N MET A 87 -5.93 13.34 5.67
CA MET A 87 -4.92 13.65 4.65
C MET A 87 -5.18 15.02 4.00
N LEU A 88 -6.44 15.34 3.70
CA LEU A 88 -6.82 16.64 3.13
C LEU A 88 -6.58 17.80 4.10
N VAL A 89 -6.93 17.61 5.38
CA VAL A 89 -6.80 18.67 6.39
C VAL A 89 -5.34 18.93 6.79
N ARG A 90 -4.52 17.88 6.88
CA ARG A 90 -3.11 18.01 7.26
C ARG A 90 -2.22 18.54 6.14
N GLY A 91 -2.74 18.62 4.90
CA GLY A 91 -1.94 18.94 3.73
C GLY A 91 -0.71 18.03 3.70
N GLN A 92 -0.66 17.06 2.83
CA GLN A 92 0.61 16.36 2.63
C GLN A 92 1.59 17.37 2.06
N GLY A 93 2.36 18.00 2.95
CA GLY A 93 3.67 18.43 2.54
C GLY A 93 4.32 17.16 1.98
N VAL A 94 4.71 17.18 0.72
CA VAL A 94 5.72 16.27 0.23
C VAL A 94 6.90 16.59 1.13
N ASP A 95 7.03 15.82 2.23
CA ASP A 95 8.23 15.90 3.04
C ASP A 95 9.35 15.70 2.05
N ALA A 96 10.13 16.76 1.88
CA ALA A 96 11.23 16.75 0.93
C ALA A 96 11.99 15.46 1.18
N VAL A 97 12.08 14.61 0.16
CA VAL A 97 12.76 13.33 0.24
C VAL A 97 14.17 13.65 0.75
N THR A 98 14.35 13.51 2.06
CA THR A 98 15.67 13.71 2.66
C THR A 98 16.59 12.72 1.99
N PRO A 99 17.72 13.15 1.43
CA PRO A 99 18.65 12.23 0.77
C PRO A 99 19.05 11.16 1.78
N ALA A 100 18.48 9.98 1.63
CA ALA A 100 18.82 8.87 2.49
C ALA A 100 20.14 8.25 2.00
N ALA A 101 20.93 7.72 2.92
CA ALA A 101 22.13 6.99 2.55
C ALA A 101 21.80 5.71 1.80
N ALA A 102 22.68 5.28 0.90
CA ALA A 102 22.59 3.98 0.23
C ALA A 102 22.58 2.84 1.26
N LEU A 103 21.67 1.87 1.08
CA LEU A 103 21.46 0.76 2.03
C LEU A 103 22.00 -0.58 1.51
N GLY A 104 22.17 -0.71 0.20
CA GLY A 104 22.35 -1.98 -0.48
C GLY A 104 21.04 -2.67 -0.84
N SER A 105 21.07 -3.46 -1.92
CA SER A 105 19.84 -4.05 -2.50
C SER A 105 19.09 -4.97 -1.55
N ARG A 106 19.79 -5.79 -0.77
CA ARG A 106 19.16 -6.72 0.18
C ARG A 106 18.35 -5.96 1.25
N ARG A 107 18.93 -4.92 1.82
CA ARG A 107 18.27 -4.13 2.85
C ARG A 107 17.11 -3.32 2.27
N ALA A 108 17.28 -2.75 1.07
CA ALA A 108 16.24 -2.05 0.36
C ALA A 108 15.03 -2.96 0.06
N LEU A 109 15.25 -4.23 -0.29
CA LEU A 109 14.19 -5.22 -0.47
C LEU A 109 13.45 -5.49 0.83
N LEU A 110 14.17 -5.77 1.91
CA LEU A 110 13.56 -6.08 3.21
C LEU A 110 12.81 -4.88 3.79
N GLU A 111 13.36 -3.69 3.70
CA GLU A 111 12.68 -2.48 4.14
C GLU A 111 11.44 -2.17 3.27
N GLY A 112 11.52 -2.38 1.95
CA GLY A 112 10.38 -2.24 1.05
C GLY A 112 9.24 -3.18 1.40
N LEU A 113 9.56 -4.43 1.73
CA LEU A 113 8.58 -5.41 2.21
C LEU A 113 7.94 -4.97 3.52
N VAL A 114 8.73 -4.51 4.49
CA VAL A 114 8.21 -4.05 5.79
C VAL A 114 7.36 -2.79 5.64
N VAL A 115 7.82 -1.82 4.85
CA VAL A 115 7.07 -0.58 4.58
C VAL A 115 5.70 -0.89 4.00
N GLU A 116 5.63 -1.78 3.02
CA GLU A 116 4.34 -2.15 2.41
C GLU A 116 3.49 -3.04 3.30
N ALA A 117 4.08 -3.99 4.01
CA ALA A 117 3.36 -4.88 4.92
C ALA A 117 2.72 -4.11 6.11
N LEU A 118 3.34 -3.02 6.55
CA LEU A 118 2.83 -2.16 7.63
C LEU A 118 2.01 -0.96 7.14
N ASN A 119 1.85 -0.83 5.84
CA ASN A 119 1.13 0.29 5.23
C ASN A 119 -0.44 0.08 5.29
#